data_d16dd43019dc13de337603c96e1ab3e8
#
_entry.id   d16dd43019dc13de337603c96e1ab3e8
#
_cell.length_a   1.000
_cell.length_b   1.000
_cell.length_c   1.000
_cell.angle_alpha   90.00
_cell.angle_beta   90.00
_cell.angle_gamma   90.00
#
_symmetry.space_group_name_H-M   'P 1'
#
loop_
_entity.id
_entity.type
_entity.pdbx_description
1 polymer ?
#
loop_
_entity_poly.entity_id
_entity_poly.type
_entity_poly.pdbx_seq_one_letter_code
_entity_poly.pdbx_strand_id
1 'polypeptide(L)'
;MKKRNIGFIVLALFIFIACLWAFLSAGMITRNFKKKLEADALGKKEINIQNLLVTETKDGEKYWEMFADEGYYDNTDKVAILSNIVGNFYQNNEVVASFESARGTYNEKKKQIVLYEKTLIAYKDGSNVSANRMVWSGKDSDIEAEGNVRLELPTKIVVYAEKGTLSSDFKNLRVFGRTKTEIYDDGAKI
;
A
#
# COMPACT_ATOMS: atom_id res chain seq x y z
N MET A 1 -50.20 24.42 -59.00
CA MET A 1 -48.87 24.65 -58.29
C MET A 1 -47.79 24.61 -59.37
N LYS A 2 -46.99 25.70 -59.56
CA LYS A 2 -45.93 25.72 -60.56
C LYS A 2 -44.82 24.72 -60.23
N LYS A 3 -44.42 23.89 -61.23
CA LYS A 3 -43.32 22.88 -61.11
C LYS A 3 -42.06 23.37 -60.36
N ARG A 4 -41.79 24.67 -60.41
CA ARG A 4 -40.67 25.36 -59.79
C ARG A 4 -40.73 25.32 -58.24
N ASN A 5 -41.94 25.33 -57.62
CA ASN A 5 -42.11 25.33 -56.20
C ASN A 5 -41.95 23.92 -55.58
N ILE A 6 -42.19 22.87 -56.39
CA ILE A 6 -41.99 21.49 -55.96
C ILE A 6 -40.50 21.19 -55.76
N GLY A 7 -39.63 21.71 -56.63
CA GLY A 7 -38.18 21.54 -56.51
C GLY A 7 -37.61 22.21 -55.24
N PHE A 8 -38.13 23.40 -54.89
CA PHE A 8 -37.74 24.09 -53.64
C PHE A 8 -38.17 23.32 -52.38
N ILE A 9 -39.34 22.73 -52.38
CA ILE A 9 -39.87 21.94 -51.26
C ILE A 9 -39.04 20.66 -51.06
N VAL A 10 -38.70 19.99 -52.16
CA VAL A 10 -37.86 18.76 -52.10
C VAL A 10 -36.45 19.09 -51.60
N LEU A 11 -35.85 20.20 -52.08
CA LEU A 11 -34.53 20.65 -51.60
C LEU A 11 -34.54 21.02 -50.12
N ALA A 12 -35.57 21.72 -49.65
CA ALA A 12 -35.74 22.11 -48.26
C ALA A 12 -35.90 20.86 -47.35
N LEU A 13 -36.66 19.87 -47.82
CA LEU A 13 -36.84 18.61 -47.11
C LEU A 13 -35.53 17.81 -46.99
N PHE A 14 -34.71 17.82 -48.05
CA PHE A 14 -33.41 17.13 -48.05
C PHE A 14 -32.42 17.78 -47.08
N ILE A 15 -32.39 19.13 -47.05
CA ILE A 15 -31.57 19.88 -46.10
C ILE A 15 -32.01 19.60 -44.66
N PHE A 16 -33.32 19.56 -44.41
CA PHE A 16 -33.86 19.29 -43.08
C PHE A 16 -33.50 17.88 -42.59
N ILE A 17 -33.60 16.88 -43.47
CA ILE A 17 -33.21 15.50 -43.15
C ILE A 17 -31.71 15.41 -42.87
N ALA A 18 -30.85 16.07 -43.66
CA ALA A 18 -29.41 16.10 -43.46
C ALA A 18 -29.02 16.79 -42.15
N CYS A 19 -29.69 17.89 -41.76
CA CYS A 19 -29.48 18.59 -40.48
C CYS A 19 -29.93 17.71 -39.30
N LEU A 20 -31.05 17.01 -39.45
CA LEU A 20 -31.55 16.08 -38.40
C LEU A 20 -30.59 14.92 -38.20
N TRP A 21 -30.04 14.40 -39.28
CA TRP A 21 -29.04 13.30 -39.23
C TRP A 21 -27.72 13.75 -38.60
N ALA A 22 -27.26 14.95 -38.92
CA ALA A 22 -26.08 15.56 -38.32
C ALA A 22 -26.27 15.78 -36.81
N PHE A 23 -27.45 16.23 -36.39
CA PHE A 23 -27.78 16.46 -34.98
C PHE A 23 -27.82 15.13 -34.15
N LEU A 24 -28.42 14.09 -34.73
CA LEU A 24 -28.44 12.75 -34.13
C LEU A 24 -27.07 12.12 -34.04
N SER A 25 -26.23 12.28 -35.07
CA SER A 25 -24.85 11.78 -35.11
C SER A 25 -23.96 12.47 -34.07
N ALA A 26 -24.10 13.81 -33.95
CA ALA A 26 -23.36 14.58 -32.94
C ALA A 26 -23.73 14.15 -31.50
N GLY A 27 -25.01 13.88 -31.24
CA GLY A 27 -25.47 13.40 -29.94
C GLY A 27 -24.94 12.00 -29.57
N MET A 28 -24.81 11.11 -30.56
CA MET A 28 -24.21 9.76 -30.33
C MET A 28 -22.70 9.83 -30.10
N ILE A 29 -21.98 10.67 -30.83
CA ILE A 29 -20.54 10.87 -30.65
C ILE A 29 -20.26 11.43 -29.25
N THR A 30 -21.00 12.42 -28.82
CA THR A 30 -20.83 13.05 -27.49
C THR A 30 -21.14 12.08 -26.37
N ARG A 31 -22.20 11.25 -26.50
CA ARG A 31 -22.53 10.21 -25.51
C ARG A 31 -21.45 9.12 -25.44
N ASN A 32 -20.93 8.69 -26.56
CA ASN A 32 -19.88 7.67 -26.61
C ASN A 32 -18.55 8.20 -26.05
N PHE A 33 -18.22 9.47 -26.32
CA PHE A 33 -17.04 10.14 -25.77
C PHE A 33 -17.17 10.32 -24.26
N LYS A 34 -18.34 10.71 -23.76
CA LYS A 34 -18.62 10.82 -22.33
C LYS A 34 -18.55 9.48 -21.61
N LYS A 35 -19.14 8.41 -22.20
CA LYS A 35 -19.02 7.04 -21.69
C LYS A 35 -17.58 6.52 -21.68
N LYS A 36 -16.79 6.88 -22.70
CA LYS A 36 -15.38 6.49 -22.79
C LYS A 36 -14.53 7.25 -21.75
N LEU A 37 -14.79 8.55 -21.55
CA LEU A 37 -14.15 9.32 -20.47
C LEU A 37 -14.53 8.83 -19.08
N GLU A 38 -15.79 8.45 -18.85
CA GLU A 38 -16.24 7.87 -17.59
C GLU A 38 -15.65 6.46 -17.37
N ALA A 39 -15.54 5.66 -18.42
CA ALA A 39 -14.89 4.35 -18.38
C ALA A 39 -13.38 4.47 -18.14
N ASP A 40 -12.71 5.43 -18.77
CA ASP A 40 -11.28 5.72 -18.56
C ASP A 40 -11.03 6.34 -17.16
N ALA A 41 -11.97 7.14 -16.65
CA ALA A 41 -11.92 7.66 -15.29
C ALA A 41 -12.20 6.57 -14.23
N LEU A 42 -13.09 5.62 -14.53
CA LEU A 42 -13.36 4.44 -13.71
C LEU A 42 -12.26 3.36 -13.85
N GLY A 43 -11.54 3.34 -14.99
CA GLY A 43 -10.46 2.38 -15.25
C GLY A 43 -9.13 2.72 -14.57
N LYS A 44 -8.91 3.98 -14.17
CA LYS A 44 -7.75 4.37 -13.34
C LYS A 44 -8.05 4.24 -11.85
N LYS A 45 -8.40 3.03 -11.42
CA LYS A 45 -8.47 2.68 -9.99
C LYS A 45 -7.10 2.60 -9.34
N GLU A 46 -6.08 2.61 -10.13
CA GLU A 46 -4.71 2.25 -9.79
C GLU A 46 -3.79 3.43 -10.04
N ILE A 47 -3.10 3.87 -8.99
CA ILE A 47 -2.16 4.98 -9.07
C ILE A 47 -0.76 4.43 -8.81
N ASN A 48 0.12 4.52 -9.81
CA ASN A 48 1.53 4.25 -9.61
C ASN A 48 2.14 5.39 -8.78
N ILE A 49 2.82 5.02 -7.72
CA ILE A 49 3.48 5.95 -6.81
C ILE A 49 4.98 5.64 -6.83
N GLN A 50 5.79 6.68 -6.90
CA GLN A 50 7.24 6.59 -6.70
C GLN A 50 7.63 7.46 -5.51
N ASN A 51 8.60 7.00 -4.73
CA ASN A 51 9.10 7.71 -3.54
C ASN A 51 7.96 8.06 -2.56
N LEU A 52 7.18 7.05 -2.16
CA LEU A 52 6.10 7.23 -1.20
C LEU A 52 6.66 7.42 0.20
N LEU A 53 6.28 8.50 0.86
CA LEU A 53 6.48 8.69 2.30
C LEU A 53 5.13 8.72 2.99
N VAL A 54 4.93 7.81 3.94
CA VAL A 54 3.76 7.80 4.83
C VAL A 54 4.23 8.05 6.24
N THR A 55 3.59 8.99 6.93
CA THR A 55 3.88 9.34 8.32
C THR A 55 2.59 9.31 9.11
N GLU A 56 2.59 8.65 10.26
CA GLU A 56 1.48 8.69 11.22
C GLU A 56 1.90 9.48 12.45
N THR A 57 1.03 10.41 12.85
CA THR A 57 1.21 11.22 14.06
C THR A 57 0.04 10.98 15.01
N LYS A 58 0.30 10.98 16.31
CA LYS A 58 -0.74 10.95 17.35
C LYS A 58 -0.37 11.96 18.42
N ASP A 59 -1.35 12.77 18.82
CA ASP A 59 -1.19 13.82 19.85
C ASP A 59 -0.06 14.83 19.52
N GLY A 60 0.18 15.07 18.21
CA GLY A 60 1.23 15.96 17.73
C GLY A 60 2.63 15.35 17.65
N GLU A 61 2.80 14.11 18.09
CA GLU A 61 4.07 13.40 18.03
C GLU A 61 4.08 12.38 16.88
N LYS A 62 5.22 12.28 16.18
CA LYS A 62 5.45 11.26 15.16
C LYS A 62 5.51 9.90 15.84
N TYR A 63 4.74 8.95 15.32
CA TYR A 63 4.69 7.61 15.85
C TYR A 63 5.45 6.61 14.97
N TRP A 64 5.28 6.73 13.65
CA TRP A 64 6.08 6.00 12.68
C TRP A 64 6.13 6.75 11.35
N GLU A 65 7.14 6.43 10.58
CA GLU A 65 7.22 6.82 9.17
C GLU A 65 7.70 5.63 8.34
N MET A 66 7.27 5.58 7.10
CA MET A 66 7.60 4.54 6.15
C MET A 66 7.87 5.18 4.79
N PHE A 67 8.99 4.82 4.21
CA PHE A 67 9.35 5.15 2.84
C PHE A 67 9.30 3.89 1.98
N ALA A 68 8.84 4.03 0.74
CA ALA A 68 8.87 2.98 -0.27
C ALA A 68 9.30 3.57 -1.61
N ASP A 69 10.21 2.89 -2.31
CA ASP A 69 10.72 3.35 -3.61
C ASP A 69 9.62 3.38 -4.66
N GLU A 70 8.82 2.30 -4.69
CA GLU A 70 7.76 2.12 -5.65
C GLU A 70 6.50 1.63 -4.95
N GLY A 71 5.37 2.00 -5.47
CA GLY A 71 4.11 1.55 -4.94
C GLY A 71 2.98 1.68 -5.95
N TYR A 72 1.92 1.00 -5.61
CA TYR A 72 0.71 0.91 -6.36
C TYR A 72 -0.46 1.09 -5.39
N TYR A 73 -1.29 2.10 -5.60
CA TYR A 73 -2.41 2.40 -4.72
C TYR A 73 -3.74 2.10 -5.38
N ASP A 74 -4.51 1.19 -4.79
CA ASP A 74 -5.90 0.97 -5.12
C ASP A 74 -6.79 1.95 -4.36
N ASN A 75 -7.31 2.92 -5.09
CA ASN A 75 -8.18 3.94 -4.51
C ASN A 75 -9.55 3.40 -4.07
N THR A 76 -9.97 2.23 -4.53
CA THR A 76 -11.24 1.59 -4.13
C THR A 76 -11.12 0.91 -2.78
N ASP A 77 -10.10 0.10 -2.64
CA ASP A 77 -9.85 -0.67 -1.42
C ASP A 77 -9.04 0.11 -0.40
N LYS A 78 -8.45 1.25 -0.82
CA LYS A 78 -7.57 2.08 0.01
C LYS A 78 -6.35 1.29 0.50
N VAL A 79 -5.76 0.52 -0.40
CA VAL A 79 -4.58 -0.30 -0.15
C VAL A 79 -3.45 0.13 -1.06
N ALA A 80 -2.30 0.43 -0.47
CA ALA A 80 -1.04 0.56 -1.19
C ALA A 80 -0.30 -0.79 -1.17
N ILE A 81 0.21 -1.22 -2.31
CA ILE A 81 1.17 -2.31 -2.45
C ILE A 81 2.52 -1.65 -2.69
N LEU A 82 3.51 -2.01 -1.89
CA LEU A 82 4.76 -1.27 -1.78
C LEU A 82 5.96 -2.19 -1.99
N SER A 83 7.04 -1.64 -2.54
CA SER A 83 8.33 -2.32 -2.75
C SER A 83 9.48 -1.50 -2.18
N ASN A 84 10.52 -2.20 -1.71
CA ASN A 84 11.72 -1.61 -1.10
C ASN A 84 11.36 -0.65 0.03
N ILE A 85 10.81 -1.22 1.08
CA ILE A 85 10.25 -0.49 2.21
C ILE A 85 11.32 -0.33 3.28
N VAL A 86 11.46 0.88 3.79
CA VAL A 86 12.20 1.19 5.01
C VAL A 86 11.38 2.12 5.88
N GLY A 87 11.55 2.06 7.19
CA GLY A 87 10.81 2.95 8.07
C GLY A 87 11.33 2.96 9.50
N ASN A 88 10.77 3.84 10.29
CA ASN A 88 11.15 4.04 11.68
C ASN A 88 9.93 4.12 12.58
N PHE A 89 10.03 3.53 13.77
CA PHE A 89 9.12 3.75 14.88
C PHE A 89 9.72 4.74 15.87
N TYR A 90 8.88 5.60 16.39
CA TYR A 90 9.26 6.68 17.29
C TYR A 90 8.56 6.56 18.64
N GLN A 91 9.28 6.89 19.70
CA GLN A 91 8.74 7.17 21.04
C GLN A 91 9.43 8.43 21.58
N ASN A 92 8.66 9.38 22.11
CA ASN A 92 9.18 10.66 22.61
C ASN A 92 10.08 11.37 21.57
N ASN A 93 9.69 11.35 20.29
CA ASN A 93 10.43 11.91 19.15
C ASN A 93 11.80 11.25 18.86
N GLU A 94 12.13 10.12 19.51
CA GLU A 94 13.33 9.35 19.23
C GLU A 94 12.98 8.08 18.44
N VAL A 95 13.86 7.68 17.52
CA VAL A 95 13.76 6.40 16.83
C VAL A 95 14.07 5.30 17.84
N VAL A 96 13.12 4.39 18.05
CA VAL A 96 13.27 3.22 18.95
C VAL A 96 13.51 1.93 18.20
N ALA A 97 12.99 1.84 16.98
CA ALA A 97 13.24 0.73 16.08
C ALA A 97 13.14 1.19 14.62
N SER A 98 13.90 0.55 13.74
CA SER A 98 13.79 0.72 12.30
C SER A 98 13.35 -0.60 11.67
N PHE A 99 12.66 -0.54 10.54
CA PHE A 99 12.25 -1.74 9.82
C PHE A 99 12.55 -1.64 8.34
N GLU A 100 12.75 -2.80 7.73
CA GLU A 100 12.91 -2.92 6.29
C GLU A 100 12.18 -4.16 5.76
N SER A 101 11.76 -4.11 4.52
CA SER A 101 11.13 -5.24 3.83
C SER A 101 11.22 -5.06 2.32
N ALA A 102 11.39 -6.17 1.59
CA ALA A 102 11.37 -6.11 0.13
C ALA A 102 9.99 -5.72 -0.41
N ARG A 103 8.92 -6.17 0.26
CA ARG A 103 7.53 -5.91 -0.13
C ARG A 103 6.62 -5.70 1.07
N GLY A 104 5.52 -5.00 0.84
CA GLY A 104 4.49 -4.84 1.86
C GLY A 104 3.20 -4.24 1.32
N THR A 105 2.22 -4.13 2.20
CA THR A 105 0.98 -3.42 1.94
C THR A 105 0.65 -2.48 3.08
N TYR A 106 0.07 -1.34 2.74
CA TYR A 106 -0.52 -0.42 3.71
C TYR A 106 -2.01 -0.26 3.43
N ASN A 107 -2.85 -0.64 4.38
CA ASN A 107 -4.28 -0.45 4.31
C ASN A 107 -4.67 0.80 5.11
N GLU A 108 -5.05 1.86 4.42
CA GLU A 108 -5.39 3.14 5.01
C GLU A 108 -6.63 3.08 5.92
N LYS A 109 -7.65 2.29 5.55
CA LYS A 109 -8.88 2.13 6.32
C LYS A 109 -8.66 1.41 7.65
N LYS A 110 -7.78 0.40 7.63
CA LYS A 110 -7.46 -0.43 8.80
C LYS A 110 -6.26 0.08 9.58
N LYS A 111 -5.54 1.08 9.05
CA LYS A 111 -4.24 1.52 9.58
C LYS A 111 -3.25 0.37 9.75
N GLN A 112 -3.32 -0.62 8.85
CA GLN A 112 -2.56 -1.86 8.93
C GLN A 112 -1.41 -1.85 7.94
N ILE A 113 -0.23 -2.19 8.42
CA ILE A 113 0.96 -2.48 7.62
C ILE A 113 1.17 -4.00 7.64
N VAL A 114 1.39 -4.58 6.47
CA VAL A 114 1.85 -5.96 6.33
C VAL A 114 3.15 -5.94 5.55
N LEU A 115 4.21 -6.44 6.15
CA LEU A 115 5.52 -6.59 5.54
C LEU A 115 5.75 -8.06 5.21
N TYR A 116 6.34 -8.35 4.08
CA TYR A 116 6.66 -9.71 3.65
C TYR A 116 7.86 -9.72 2.70
N GLU A 117 8.57 -10.84 2.68
CA GLU A 117 9.85 -11.01 2.00
C GLU A 117 11.00 -10.18 2.62
N LYS A 118 11.93 -10.86 3.27
CA LYS A 118 13.12 -10.26 3.91
C LYS A 118 12.77 -9.16 4.91
N THR A 119 11.79 -9.43 5.76
CA THR A 119 11.39 -8.45 6.77
C THR A 119 12.31 -8.49 7.98
N LEU A 120 12.78 -7.32 8.38
CA LEU A 120 13.66 -7.11 9.54
C LEU A 120 13.16 -5.91 10.35
N ILE A 121 13.20 -6.03 11.67
CA ILE A 121 13.09 -4.92 12.61
C ILE A 121 14.37 -4.89 13.43
N ALA A 122 15.06 -3.77 13.43
CA ALA A 122 16.27 -3.52 14.22
C ALA A 122 15.98 -2.49 15.31
N TYR A 123 16.38 -2.80 16.53
CA TYR A 123 16.17 -1.96 17.70
C TYR A 123 17.40 -1.14 18.06
N LYS A 124 17.16 -0.02 18.77
CA LYS A 124 18.23 0.89 19.25
C LYS A 124 19.23 0.18 20.17
N ASP A 125 18.83 -0.87 20.88
CA ASP A 125 19.68 -1.66 21.77
C ASP A 125 20.59 -2.67 21.03
N GLY A 126 20.45 -2.77 19.70
CA GLY A 126 21.18 -3.70 18.84
C GLY A 126 20.50 -5.06 18.66
N SER A 127 19.38 -5.34 19.32
CA SER A 127 18.58 -6.51 19.00
C SER A 127 17.90 -6.37 17.65
N ASN A 128 17.62 -7.49 17.01
CA ASN A 128 16.87 -7.51 15.76
C ASN A 128 15.95 -8.73 15.66
N VAL A 129 14.86 -8.55 14.92
CA VAL A 129 13.88 -9.60 14.64
C VAL A 129 13.66 -9.67 13.13
N SER A 130 13.80 -10.86 12.57
CA SER A 130 13.42 -11.12 11.18
C SER A 130 12.34 -12.18 11.09
N ALA A 131 11.50 -12.12 10.05
CA ALA A 131 10.45 -13.07 9.76
C ALA A 131 10.09 -13.08 8.28
N ASN A 132 9.34 -14.09 7.84
CA ASN A 132 8.80 -14.10 6.48
C ASN A 132 7.70 -13.06 6.30
N ARG A 133 6.93 -12.79 7.38
CA ARG A 133 5.81 -11.86 7.38
C ARG A 133 5.69 -11.19 8.73
N MET A 134 5.42 -9.88 8.71
CA MET A 134 5.05 -9.14 9.91
C MET A 134 3.79 -8.32 9.66
N VAL A 135 2.92 -8.25 10.67
CA VAL A 135 1.66 -7.50 10.62
C VAL A 135 1.60 -6.56 11.79
N TRP A 136 1.29 -5.31 11.49
CA TRP A 136 1.01 -4.31 12.51
C TRP A 136 -0.31 -3.60 12.20
N SER A 137 -1.21 -3.53 13.18
CA SER A 137 -2.58 -3.03 13.01
C SER A 137 -2.83 -1.71 13.78
N GLY A 138 -1.80 -0.89 13.91
CA GLY A 138 -1.88 0.43 14.53
C GLY A 138 -1.26 0.49 15.93
N LYS A 139 -1.21 1.69 16.49
CA LYS A 139 -0.40 2.07 17.66
C LYS A 139 -0.57 1.18 18.89
N ASP A 140 -1.80 0.75 19.15
CA ASP A 140 -2.13 0.00 20.38
C ASP A 140 -2.12 -1.52 20.13
N SER A 141 -1.69 -1.96 18.94
CA SER A 141 -1.58 -3.36 18.56
C SER A 141 -0.15 -3.84 18.61
N ASP A 142 0.04 -5.07 19.07
CA ASP A 142 1.32 -5.75 18.95
C ASP A 142 1.67 -5.98 17.47
N ILE A 143 2.96 -6.09 17.17
CA ILE A 143 3.43 -6.55 15.85
C ILE A 143 3.48 -8.07 15.89
N GLU A 144 2.76 -8.71 14.99
CA GLU A 144 2.76 -10.16 14.82
C GLU A 144 3.80 -10.55 13.77
N ALA A 145 4.70 -11.48 14.11
CA ALA A 145 5.70 -12.05 13.22
C ALA A 145 5.39 -13.52 12.95
N GLU A 146 5.43 -13.93 11.69
CA GLU A 146 5.09 -15.28 11.24
C GLU A 146 6.11 -15.84 10.24
N GLY A 147 6.44 -17.10 10.45
CA GLY A 147 7.31 -17.91 9.59
C GLY A 147 8.79 -17.55 9.71
N ASN A 148 9.59 -18.52 10.11
CA ASN A 148 11.04 -18.38 10.26
C ASN A 148 11.44 -17.17 11.12
N VAL A 149 10.73 -16.98 12.23
CA VAL A 149 11.05 -15.90 13.17
C VAL A 149 12.43 -16.15 13.76
N ARG A 150 13.30 -15.17 13.63
CA ARG A 150 14.65 -15.18 14.20
C ARG A 150 14.85 -13.89 14.99
N LEU A 151 15.06 -14.03 16.29
CA LEU A 151 15.45 -12.96 17.19
C LEU A 151 16.95 -13.08 17.47
N GLU A 152 17.65 -11.99 17.33
CA GLU A 152 19.05 -11.87 17.67
C GLU A 152 19.23 -10.81 18.75
N LEU A 153 19.81 -11.19 19.87
CA LEU A 153 20.06 -10.31 20.99
C LEU A 153 21.53 -9.84 21.01
N PRO A 154 21.82 -8.65 21.55
CA PRO A 154 23.20 -8.14 21.68
C PRO A 154 24.10 -9.06 22.51
N THR A 155 23.50 -9.87 23.39
CA THR A 155 24.17 -10.86 24.23
C THR A 155 24.61 -12.11 23.48
N LYS A 156 24.63 -12.08 22.16
CA LYS A 156 24.99 -13.22 21.30
C LYS A 156 24.05 -14.44 21.46
N ILE A 157 22.79 -14.19 21.80
CA ILE A 157 21.73 -15.19 21.86
C ILE A 157 20.89 -15.07 20.60
N VAL A 158 20.66 -16.16 19.90
CA VAL A 158 19.77 -16.26 18.76
C VAL A 158 18.64 -17.21 19.08
N VAL A 159 17.40 -16.74 18.91
CA VAL A 159 16.19 -17.53 19.11
C VAL A 159 15.49 -17.72 17.77
N TYR A 160 15.15 -18.94 17.44
CA TYR A 160 14.34 -19.32 16.28
C TYR A 160 12.97 -19.75 16.75
N ALA A 161 11.91 -19.36 16.03
CA ALA A 161 10.53 -19.71 16.34
C ALA A 161 9.65 -19.75 15.09
N GLU A 162 8.46 -20.31 15.21
CA GLU A 162 7.47 -20.28 14.12
C GLU A 162 6.72 -18.95 14.08
N LYS A 163 6.45 -18.37 15.25
CA LYS A 163 5.73 -17.11 15.43
C LYS A 163 6.35 -16.27 16.54
N GLY A 164 6.12 -14.98 16.45
CA GLY A 164 6.47 -14.02 17.49
C GLY A 164 5.46 -12.89 17.60
N THR A 165 5.40 -12.26 18.76
CA THR A 165 4.64 -11.03 19.00
C THR A 165 5.54 -10.04 19.69
N LEU A 166 5.64 -8.85 19.13
CA LEU A 166 6.35 -7.73 19.69
C LEU A 166 5.33 -6.75 20.24
N SER A 167 5.45 -6.40 21.52
CA SER A 167 4.54 -5.45 22.15
C SER A 167 4.60 -4.07 21.49
N SER A 168 3.47 -3.35 21.53
CA SER A 168 3.33 -2.01 20.94
C SER A 168 4.27 -0.96 21.53
N ASP A 169 4.80 -1.21 22.75
CA ASP A 169 5.81 -0.37 23.40
C ASP A 169 7.25 -0.81 23.08
N PHE A 170 7.44 -1.81 22.23
CA PHE A 170 8.72 -2.37 21.78
C PHE A 170 9.59 -2.99 22.91
N LYS A 171 9.02 -3.25 24.08
CA LYS A 171 9.79 -3.75 25.24
C LYS A 171 9.76 -5.25 25.41
N ASN A 172 8.73 -5.92 24.89
CA ASN A 172 8.51 -7.34 25.09
C ASN A 172 8.37 -8.05 23.75
N LEU A 173 9.21 -9.04 23.54
CA LEU A 173 9.06 -10.02 22.48
C LEU A 173 8.67 -11.37 23.08
N ARG A 174 7.60 -11.97 22.57
CA ARG A 174 7.18 -13.34 22.89
C ARG A 174 7.32 -14.18 21.65
N VAL A 175 7.79 -15.41 21.80
CA VAL A 175 7.92 -16.37 20.69
C VAL A 175 7.08 -17.62 20.98
N PHE A 176 6.56 -18.23 19.91
CA PHE A 176 5.61 -19.34 19.99
C PHE A 176 5.93 -20.41 18.93
N GLY A 177 5.43 -21.62 19.18
CA GLY A 177 5.65 -22.78 18.34
C GLY A 177 6.94 -23.50 18.69
N ARG A 178 7.52 -24.21 17.72
CA ARG A 178 8.81 -24.87 17.93
C ARG A 178 9.89 -23.82 18.06
N THR A 179 10.51 -23.74 19.24
CA THR A 179 11.55 -22.76 19.54
C THR A 179 12.90 -23.46 19.68
N LYS A 180 13.95 -22.79 19.21
CA LYS A 180 15.35 -23.20 19.37
C LYS A 180 16.16 -21.98 19.77
N THR A 181 16.96 -22.10 20.83
CA THR A 181 17.87 -21.04 21.27
C THR A 181 19.31 -21.49 21.04
N GLU A 182 20.11 -20.63 20.49
CA GLU A 182 21.54 -20.77 20.29
C GLU A 182 22.27 -19.68 21.06
N ILE A 183 23.28 -20.05 21.79
CA ILE A 183 24.15 -19.15 22.55
C ILE A 183 25.55 -19.21 21.93
N TYR A 184 26.14 -18.07 21.69
CA TYR A 184 27.46 -17.96 21.11
C TYR A 184 28.42 -17.33 22.12
N ASP A 185 29.58 -17.95 22.31
CA ASP A 185 30.69 -17.37 23.06
C ASP A 185 31.78 -16.98 22.07
N ASP A 186 32.20 -15.70 22.12
CA ASP A 186 33.20 -15.09 21.21
C ASP A 186 33.06 -15.47 19.72
N GLY A 187 31.78 -15.70 19.29
CA GLY A 187 31.43 -16.06 17.93
C GLY A 187 31.40 -17.56 17.63
N ALA A 188 31.75 -18.42 18.59
CA ALA A 188 31.56 -19.86 18.51
C ALA A 188 30.22 -20.27 19.14
N LYS A 189 29.56 -21.29 18.56
CA LYS A 189 28.35 -21.87 19.12
C LYS A 189 28.72 -22.75 20.33
N ILE A 190 28.05 -22.57 21.45
CA ILE A 190 28.15 -23.39 22.63
C ILE A 190 27.08 -24.48 22.59
#